data_4c02a9dfdd79e2bbd54ab494159ba3be
#
_entry.id   4c02a9dfdd79e2bbd54ab494159ba3be
#
_cell.length_a   1.000
_cell.length_b   1.000
_cell.length_c   1.000
_cell.angle_alpha   90.00
_cell.angle_beta   90.00
_cell.angle_gamma   90.00
#
_symmetry.space_group_name_H-M   'P 1'
#
loop_
_entity.id
_entity.type
_entity.pdbx_description
1 polymer ?
#
loop_
_entity_poly.entity_id
_entity_poly.type
_entity_poly.pdbx_seq_one_letter_code
_entity_poly.pdbx_strand_id
1 'polypeptide(L)'
;MESIVTTQEPVNTFVHLHLHSQYSLLDGAIRIEDLIVKAKSCGMTSLAITDHGNMFGAVEFYLKCRKAGIKPVIGCELYIAPDSRFSKDAKGISDAAYHLILLCENMEGYRNLSYLTSAGYKEGFYYRPRIDRELLVKHAGGLIALSACLKGEVAMQCGRGRMDEAIETARWYSELFPNRYYIEIQENTLPEQDTVNKRLIEVAKELSLPLVATNDCHNLNREDAKAHEVLLCIQTGKTMNDPTHMKFSAEEFYVKTPDEMADAFSYAPEAVSNSVLIAERCKLELPLDKEYYFPHFEPPQGKTHDDMLSEQAAAGLKERLVTIHAKYPDMTAEQEQAYHDRLQIELDCIRQMKFPAYSL
;
A
#
# COMPACT_ATOMS: atom_id res chain seq x y z
N MET A 1 -5.98 46.47 -23.52
CA MET A 1 -5.72 45.09 -24.02
C MET A 1 -5.20 44.31 -22.84
N GLU A 2 -6.10 43.65 -22.14
CA GLU A 2 -5.73 42.71 -21.06
C GLU A 2 -5.24 41.43 -21.72
N SER A 3 -3.99 41.07 -21.45
CA SER A 3 -3.42 39.82 -21.88
C SER A 3 -4.08 38.69 -21.06
N ILE A 4 -4.91 37.89 -21.73
CA ILE A 4 -5.44 36.64 -21.20
C ILE A 4 -4.23 35.71 -21.02
N VAL A 5 -3.75 35.57 -19.79
CA VAL A 5 -2.83 34.51 -19.41
C VAL A 5 -3.66 33.24 -19.36
N THR A 6 -3.66 32.46 -20.43
CA THR A 6 -4.15 31.10 -20.43
C THR A 6 -3.17 30.28 -19.60
N THR A 7 -3.49 30.05 -18.33
CA THR A 7 -2.85 29.00 -17.55
C THR A 7 -3.23 27.67 -18.18
N GLN A 8 -2.36 27.12 -19.03
CA GLN A 8 -2.47 25.72 -19.42
C GLN A 8 -2.41 24.88 -18.14
N GLU A 9 -3.42 24.02 -17.92
CA GLU A 9 -3.34 23.03 -16.86
C GLU A 9 -2.07 22.20 -17.05
N PRO A 10 -1.32 21.88 -15.96
CA PRO A 10 -0.09 21.11 -16.08
C PRO A 10 -0.42 19.76 -16.71
N VAL A 11 0.13 19.51 -17.89
CA VAL A 11 0.00 18.21 -18.57
C VAL A 11 0.86 17.22 -17.79
N ASN A 12 0.24 16.20 -17.23
CA ASN A 12 0.95 15.13 -16.55
C ASN A 12 1.77 14.35 -17.60
N THR A 13 3.08 14.37 -17.48
CA THR A 13 3.98 13.72 -18.43
C THR A 13 4.55 12.41 -17.92
N PHE A 14 4.49 12.19 -16.59
CA PHE A 14 4.96 10.99 -15.92
C PHE A 14 4.25 10.79 -14.57
N VAL A 15 4.08 9.55 -14.13
CA VAL A 15 3.55 9.18 -12.80
C VAL A 15 4.43 8.12 -12.15
N HIS A 16 4.92 8.39 -10.94
CA HIS A 16 5.56 7.35 -10.13
C HIS A 16 4.54 6.29 -9.73
N LEU A 17 4.68 5.08 -10.28
CA LEU A 17 3.78 3.93 -10.03
C LEU A 17 4.39 2.87 -9.10
N HIS A 18 5.69 2.98 -8.78
CA HIS A 18 6.41 2.13 -7.85
C HIS A 18 7.15 3.02 -6.86
N LEU A 19 6.60 3.12 -5.64
CA LEU A 19 7.06 4.05 -4.62
C LEU A 19 6.75 3.53 -3.22
N HIS A 20 7.75 3.59 -2.36
CA HIS A 20 7.73 3.13 -0.97
C HIS A 20 7.71 4.29 0.00
N SER A 21 6.65 4.35 0.83
CA SER A 21 6.53 5.34 1.88
C SER A 21 7.11 4.83 3.21
N GLN A 22 7.00 5.66 4.24
CA GLN A 22 7.30 5.28 5.62
C GLN A 22 6.56 4.02 6.13
N TYR A 23 5.53 3.57 5.41
CA TYR A 23 4.79 2.36 5.71
C TYR A 23 5.40 1.09 5.08
N SER A 24 6.41 1.22 4.23
CA SER A 24 7.39 0.17 3.95
C SER A 24 8.39 0.12 5.11
N LEU A 25 7.93 -0.47 6.25
CA LEU A 25 8.58 -0.34 7.56
C LEU A 25 10.06 -0.71 7.53
N LEU A 26 10.90 0.22 8.01
CA LEU A 26 12.36 0.11 8.07
C LEU A 26 13.04 -0.04 6.69
N ASP A 27 12.34 0.34 5.60
CA ASP A 27 12.84 0.33 4.24
C ASP A 27 12.54 1.66 3.52
N GLY A 28 11.25 2.05 3.40
CA GLY A 28 10.88 3.34 2.83
C GLY A 28 11.16 4.52 3.77
N ALA A 29 11.87 5.53 3.28
CA ALA A 29 12.18 6.76 4.02
C ALA A 29 11.27 7.96 3.63
N ILE A 30 10.30 7.77 2.75
CA ILE A 30 9.45 8.83 2.21
C ILE A 30 8.25 9.06 3.14
N ARG A 31 8.14 10.25 3.71
CA ARG A 31 6.92 10.67 4.44
C ARG A 31 5.87 11.14 3.46
N ILE A 32 4.63 10.69 3.63
CA ILE A 32 3.52 11.01 2.71
C ILE A 32 3.32 12.52 2.55
N GLU A 33 3.45 13.30 3.62
CA GLU A 33 3.27 14.75 3.56
C GLU A 33 4.34 15.43 2.69
N ASP A 34 5.60 15.06 2.90
CA ASP A 34 6.73 15.61 2.16
C ASP A 34 6.68 15.20 0.68
N LEU A 35 6.25 13.95 0.41
CA LEU A 35 6.02 13.44 -0.93
C LEU A 35 5.00 14.29 -1.71
N ILE A 36 3.87 14.62 -1.07
CA ILE A 36 2.83 15.44 -1.70
C ILE A 36 3.33 16.85 -2.01
N VAL A 37 4.10 17.45 -1.09
CA VAL A 37 4.72 18.77 -1.31
C VAL A 37 5.66 18.72 -2.52
N LYS A 38 6.53 17.71 -2.59
CA LYS A 38 7.46 17.53 -3.71
C LYS A 38 6.72 17.27 -5.02
N ALA A 39 5.74 16.39 -5.04
CA ALA A 39 4.95 16.09 -6.24
C ALA A 39 4.30 17.36 -6.81
N LYS A 40 3.72 18.21 -5.95
CA LYS A 40 3.17 19.51 -6.37
C LYS A 40 4.22 20.46 -6.94
N SER A 41 5.38 20.56 -6.28
CA SER A 41 6.47 21.42 -6.76
C SER A 41 7.03 20.97 -8.10
N CYS A 42 6.94 19.68 -8.43
CA CYS A 42 7.32 19.10 -9.72
C CYS A 42 6.17 19.07 -10.75
N GLY A 43 5.01 19.66 -10.45
CA GLY A 43 3.85 19.68 -11.36
C GLY A 43 3.16 18.33 -11.57
N MET A 44 3.42 17.34 -10.71
CA MET A 44 2.78 16.02 -10.81
C MET A 44 1.32 16.12 -10.39
N THR A 45 0.42 15.59 -11.21
CA THR A 45 -1.03 15.59 -10.95
C THR A 45 -1.57 14.25 -10.46
N SER A 46 -0.75 13.20 -10.55
CA SER A 46 -1.07 11.84 -10.07
C SER A 46 0.16 11.22 -9.41
N LEU A 47 -0.07 10.31 -8.46
CA LEU A 47 0.99 9.65 -7.71
C LEU A 47 0.50 8.32 -7.16
N ALA A 48 1.36 7.30 -7.14
CA ALA A 48 1.04 6.02 -6.52
C ALA A 48 1.76 5.82 -5.18
N ILE A 49 1.21 4.89 -4.37
CA ILE A 49 1.85 4.27 -3.23
C ILE A 49 1.81 2.75 -3.43
N THR A 50 2.94 2.09 -3.26
CA THR A 50 3.09 0.64 -3.45
C THR A 50 3.98 0.02 -2.37
N ASP A 51 3.66 0.27 -1.11
CA ASP A 51 4.44 -0.21 0.03
C ASP A 51 4.58 -1.73 0.04
N HIS A 52 5.66 -2.21 0.64
CA HIS A 52 6.00 -3.63 0.75
C HIS A 52 4.97 -4.44 1.55
N GLY A 53 4.23 -5.30 0.86
CA GLY A 53 3.35 -6.30 1.45
C GLY A 53 2.20 -5.78 2.30
N ASN A 54 1.91 -4.48 2.26
CA ASN A 54 0.86 -3.89 3.08
C ASN A 54 0.17 -2.68 2.41
N MET A 55 -0.96 -2.28 2.99
CA MET A 55 -1.74 -1.11 2.58
C MET A 55 -1.97 -0.14 3.76
N PHE A 56 -1.04 -0.10 4.73
CA PHE A 56 -1.22 0.68 5.96
C PHE A 56 -1.37 2.18 5.69
N GLY A 57 -0.61 2.71 4.73
CA GLY A 57 -0.67 4.11 4.32
C GLY A 57 -1.79 4.46 3.35
N ALA A 58 -2.56 3.49 2.83
CA ALA A 58 -3.46 3.70 1.70
C ALA A 58 -4.51 4.78 1.93
N VAL A 59 -5.22 4.75 3.07
CA VAL A 59 -6.28 5.72 3.38
C VAL A 59 -5.69 7.11 3.66
N GLU A 60 -4.59 7.19 4.42
CA GLU A 60 -3.90 8.45 4.69
C GLU A 60 -3.43 9.11 3.39
N PHE A 61 -2.75 8.34 2.54
CA PHE A 61 -2.27 8.80 1.24
C PHE A 61 -3.42 9.27 0.36
N TYR A 62 -4.50 8.48 0.25
CA TYR A 62 -5.68 8.83 -0.53
C TYR A 62 -6.27 10.18 -0.09
N LEU A 63 -6.52 10.36 1.21
CA LEU A 63 -7.11 11.60 1.74
C LEU A 63 -6.20 12.81 1.52
N LYS A 64 -4.90 12.67 1.80
CA LYS A 64 -3.93 13.76 1.65
C LYS A 64 -3.72 14.15 0.19
N CYS A 65 -3.65 13.19 -0.73
CA CYS A 65 -3.57 13.46 -2.18
C CYS A 65 -4.82 14.19 -2.67
N ARG A 66 -6.03 13.69 -2.33
CA ARG A 66 -7.30 14.33 -2.70
C ARG A 66 -7.37 15.77 -2.20
N LYS A 67 -7.00 16.00 -0.95
CA LYS A 67 -6.95 17.36 -0.35
C LYS A 67 -5.97 18.28 -1.09
N ALA A 68 -4.88 17.72 -1.61
CA ALA A 68 -3.86 18.47 -2.32
C ALA A 68 -4.17 18.67 -3.82
N GLY A 69 -5.25 18.08 -4.35
CA GLY A 69 -5.60 18.09 -5.77
C GLY A 69 -4.74 17.13 -6.62
N ILE A 70 -4.10 16.13 -5.98
CA ILE A 70 -3.35 15.07 -6.65
C ILE A 70 -4.24 13.83 -6.73
N LYS A 71 -4.25 13.15 -7.87
CA LYS A 71 -4.95 11.88 -8.06
C LYS A 71 -4.17 10.75 -7.39
N PRO A 72 -4.72 10.09 -6.35
CA PRO A 72 -4.06 8.95 -5.72
C PRO A 72 -4.26 7.67 -6.54
N VAL A 73 -3.19 6.90 -6.71
CA VAL A 73 -3.22 5.52 -7.19
C VAL A 73 -2.81 4.62 -6.02
N ILE A 74 -3.71 3.75 -5.59
CA ILE A 74 -3.46 2.83 -4.48
C ILE A 74 -2.97 1.50 -5.03
N GLY A 75 -1.87 1.02 -4.48
CA GLY A 75 -1.26 -0.25 -4.85
C GLY A 75 -0.49 -0.86 -3.69
N CYS A 76 0.21 -1.95 -4.00
CA CYS A 76 1.10 -2.64 -3.07
C CYS A 76 2.12 -3.44 -3.87
N GLU A 77 3.36 -3.48 -3.41
CA GLU A 77 4.34 -4.46 -3.85
C GLU A 77 4.16 -5.75 -3.04
N LEU A 78 3.58 -6.75 -3.67
CA LEU A 78 3.33 -8.04 -3.06
C LEU A 78 4.52 -8.99 -3.19
N TYR A 79 4.60 -9.91 -2.25
CA TYR A 79 5.56 -11.02 -2.23
C TYR A 79 4.89 -12.29 -2.76
N ILE A 80 5.39 -12.83 -3.87
CA ILE A 80 4.88 -14.05 -4.51
C ILE A 80 5.77 -15.23 -4.12
N ALA A 81 5.22 -16.21 -3.43
CA ALA A 81 5.93 -17.45 -3.12
C ALA A 81 6.26 -18.20 -4.42
N PRO A 82 7.47 -18.80 -4.56
CA PRO A 82 7.84 -19.55 -5.77
C PRO A 82 6.87 -20.69 -6.10
N ASP A 83 6.38 -21.38 -5.09
CA ASP A 83 5.42 -22.48 -5.23
C ASP A 83 4.12 -22.18 -4.48
N SER A 84 4.04 -22.56 -3.22
CA SER A 84 2.87 -22.34 -2.37
C SER A 84 3.20 -21.40 -1.23
N ARG A 85 2.25 -20.51 -0.88
CA ARG A 85 2.37 -19.63 0.28
C ARG A 85 2.53 -20.41 1.61
N PHE A 86 2.15 -21.66 1.63
CA PHE A 86 2.29 -22.53 2.81
C PHE A 86 3.66 -23.20 2.93
N SER A 87 4.45 -23.28 1.84
CA SER A 87 5.82 -23.82 1.86
C SER A 87 6.75 -22.88 2.65
N LYS A 88 7.63 -23.48 3.49
CA LYS A 88 8.62 -22.75 4.31
C LYS A 88 10.04 -23.29 4.09
N ASP A 89 10.34 -23.72 2.86
CA ASP A 89 11.57 -24.44 2.51
C ASP A 89 12.67 -23.56 1.92
N ALA A 90 12.43 -22.23 1.76
CA ALA A 90 13.42 -21.31 1.20
C ALA A 90 14.66 -21.22 2.10
N LYS A 91 15.86 -21.20 1.47
CA LYS A 91 17.15 -21.15 2.18
C LYS A 91 17.52 -19.77 2.70
N GLY A 92 16.70 -18.75 2.41
CA GLY A 92 16.93 -17.38 2.84
C GLY A 92 15.84 -16.44 2.32
N ILE A 93 15.89 -15.19 2.76
CA ILE A 93 14.90 -14.17 2.41
C ILE A 93 14.87 -13.88 0.91
N SER A 94 16.02 -13.96 0.21
CA SER A 94 16.13 -13.72 -1.24
C SER A 94 15.44 -14.77 -2.08
N ASP A 95 15.30 -16.00 -1.55
CA ASP A 95 14.71 -17.13 -2.28
C ASP A 95 13.25 -17.37 -1.84
N ALA A 96 12.78 -16.61 -0.84
CA ALA A 96 11.48 -16.83 -0.23
C ALA A 96 10.32 -16.28 -1.06
N ALA A 97 10.55 -15.25 -1.87
CA ALA A 97 9.50 -14.62 -2.66
C ALA A 97 10.06 -13.77 -3.80
N TYR A 98 9.23 -13.62 -4.86
CA TYR A 98 9.36 -12.62 -5.92
C TYR A 98 8.50 -11.40 -5.59
N HIS A 99 8.80 -10.28 -6.24
CA HIS A 99 8.02 -9.06 -6.15
C HIS A 99 7.03 -8.93 -7.32
N LEU A 100 5.86 -8.37 -7.05
CA LEU A 100 4.85 -8.02 -8.04
C LEU A 100 4.14 -6.74 -7.60
N ILE A 101 4.11 -5.73 -8.47
CA ILE A 101 3.33 -4.53 -8.19
C ILE A 101 1.89 -4.76 -8.63
N LEU A 102 0.94 -4.49 -7.73
CA LEU A 102 -0.49 -4.46 -8.06
C LEU A 102 -1.06 -3.08 -7.73
N LEU A 103 -1.78 -2.50 -8.71
CA LEU A 103 -2.44 -1.21 -8.61
C LEU A 103 -3.97 -1.40 -8.69
N CYS A 104 -4.72 -0.71 -7.83
CA CYS A 104 -6.17 -0.78 -7.81
C CYS A 104 -6.76 0.07 -8.94
N GLU A 105 -7.37 -0.56 -9.93
CA GLU A 105 -8.12 0.12 -10.99
C GLU A 105 -9.45 0.68 -10.47
N ASN A 106 -10.08 0.00 -9.51
CA ASN A 106 -11.39 0.33 -8.94
C ASN A 106 -11.59 -0.30 -7.54
N MET A 107 -12.83 -0.23 -6.99
CA MET A 107 -13.17 -0.79 -5.67
C MET A 107 -13.07 -2.33 -5.61
N GLU A 108 -13.29 -3.03 -6.71
CA GLU A 108 -13.08 -4.49 -6.76
C GLU A 108 -11.59 -4.79 -6.53
N GLY A 109 -10.71 -4.09 -7.26
CA GLY A 109 -9.27 -4.20 -7.09
C GLY A 109 -8.82 -3.88 -5.67
N TYR A 110 -9.35 -2.82 -5.07
CA TYR A 110 -9.04 -2.47 -3.67
C TYR A 110 -9.41 -3.57 -2.68
N ARG A 111 -10.60 -4.17 -2.83
CA ARG A 111 -11.03 -5.30 -1.98
C ARG A 111 -10.16 -6.53 -2.20
N ASN A 112 -9.85 -6.86 -3.45
CA ASN A 112 -8.98 -7.97 -3.80
C ASN A 112 -7.57 -7.76 -3.25
N LEU A 113 -6.99 -6.57 -3.41
CA LEU A 113 -5.66 -6.26 -2.87
C LEU A 113 -5.63 -6.31 -1.34
N SER A 114 -6.67 -5.80 -0.67
CA SER A 114 -6.82 -5.90 0.80
C SER A 114 -6.91 -7.35 1.27
N TYR A 115 -7.59 -8.20 0.52
CA TYR A 115 -7.65 -9.63 0.82
C TYR A 115 -6.29 -10.31 0.63
N LEU A 116 -5.63 -10.05 -0.51
CA LEU A 116 -4.31 -10.61 -0.83
C LEU A 116 -3.27 -10.26 0.23
N THR A 117 -3.18 -8.98 0.61
CA THR A 117 -2.26 -8.53 1.68
C THR A 117 -2.59 -9.22 3.00
N SER A 118 -3.85 -9.29 3.40
CA SER A 118 -4.29 -9.95 4.63
C SER A 118 -3.98 -11.44 4.65
N ALA A 119 -4.22 -12.15 3.55
CA ALA A 119 -3.90 -13.57 3.41
C ALA A 119 -2.39 -13.82 3.46
N GLY A 120 -1.59 -12.91 2.89
CA GLY A 120 -0.13 -12.97 2.99
C GLY A 120 0.36 -13.00 4.43
N TYR A 121 -0.22 -12.18 5.31
CA TYR A 121 0.10 -12.20 6.74
C TYR A 121 -0.46 -13.41 7.49
N LYS A 122 -1.69 -13.79 7.19
CA LYS A 122 -2.39 -14.85 7.95
C LYS A 122 -1.96 -16.27 7.57
N GLU A 123 -1.68 -16.50 6.30
CA GLU A 123 -1.45 -17.82 5.74
C GLU A 123 -0.02 -18.00 5.24
N GLY A 124 0.53 -16.99 4.57
CA GLY A 124 1.78 -17.11 3.81
C GLY A 124 3.02 -16.52 4.47
N PHE A 125 2.95 -16.10 5.74
CA PHE A 125 4.08 -15.45 6.38
C PHE A 125 5.26 -16.40 6.57
N TYR A 126 6.33 -16.11 5.83
CA TYR A 126 7.63 -16.75 5.98
C TYR A 126 8.71 -15.80 5.48
N TYR A 127 9.46 -15.20 6.38
CA TYR A 127 10.30 -14.00 6.21
C TYR A 127 9.51 -12.75 5.79
N ARG A 128 8.56 -12.87 4.87
CA ARG A 128 7.68 -11.82 4.34
C ARG A 128 6.24 -12.34 4.21
N PRO A 129 5.23 -11.44 4.17
CA PRO A 129 3.84 -11.83 3.94
C PRO A 129 3.64 -12.21 2.46
N ARG A 130 3.65 -13.50 2.15
CA ARG A 130 3.62 -14.01 0.78
C ARG A 130 2.23 -14.49 0.38
N ILE A 131 1.89 -14.23 -0.87
CA ILE A 131 0.80 -14.91 -1.56
C ILE A 131 1.38 -15.90 -2.57
N ASP A 132 0.54 -16.65 -3.25
CA ASP A 132 0.93 -17.53 -4.36
C ASP A 132 0.04 -17.34 -5.58
N ARG A 133 0.37 -18.02 -6.67
CA ARG A 133 -0.36 -17.95 -7.94
C ARG A 133 -1.80 -18.43 -7.78
N GLU A 134 -2.06 -19.43 -6.93
CA GLU A 134 -3.42 -19.93 -6.68
C GLU A 134 -4.33 -18.84 -6.12
N LEU A 135 -3.84 -18.11 -5.14
CA LEU A 135 -4.58 -17.03 -4.50
C LEU A 135 -4.73 -15.82 -5.44
N LEU A 136 -3.68 -15.50 -6.19
CA LEU A 136 -3.67 -14.40 -7.15
C LEU A 136 -4.72 -14.59 -8.26
N VAL A 137 -4.85 -15.81 -8.79
CA VAL A 137 -5.89 -16.16 -9.79
C VAL A 137 -7.30 -15.84 -9.30
N LYS A 138 -7.59 -16.10 -8.03
CA LYS A 138 -8.91 -15.85 -7.44
C LYS A 138 -9.21 -14.37 -7.21
N HIS A 139 -8.18 -13.52 -7.15
CA HIS A 139 -8.27 -12.12 -6.73
C HIS A 139 -7.60 -11.14 -7.70
N ALA A 140 -7.51 -11.48 -9.00
CA ALA A 140 -6.92 -10.62 -10.03
C ALA A 140 -7.87 -9.53 -10.57
N GLY A 141 -9.17 -9.59 -10.25
CA GLY A 141 -10.19 -8.65 -10.74
C GLY A 141 -9.94 -7.22 -10.26
N GLY A 142 -10.09 -6.24 -11.16
CA GLY A 142 -9.93 -4.81 -10.86
C GLY A 142 -8.50 -4.38 -10.48
N LEU A 143 -7.48 -5.20 -10.79
CA LEU A 143 -6.08 -4.92 -10.55
C LEU A 143 -5.30 -4.79 -11.85
N ILE A 144 -4.34 -3.87 -11.88
CA ILE A 144 -3.30 -3.74 -12.91
C ILE A 144 -2.00 -4.26 -12.29
N ALA A 145 -1.24 -5.08 -13.03
CA ALA A 145 0.01 -5.66 -12.57
C ALA A 145 1.22 -5.12 -13.33
N LEU A 146 2.32 -4.81 -12.60
CA LEU A 146 3.62 -4.49 -13.17
C LEU A 146 4.61 -5.55 -12.72
N SER A 147 5.60 -5.88 -13.59
CA SER A 147 6.55 -6.97 -13.34
C SER A 147 7.56 -6.73 -12.21
N ALA A 148 7.49 -5.59 -11.55
CA ALA A 148 8.33 -5.13 -10.45
C ALA A 148 9.82 -4.92 -10.78
N CYS A 149 10.65 -4.77 -9.75
CA CYS A 149 12.09 -4.49 -9.81
C CYS A 149 12.92 -5.74 -10.13
N LEU A 150 14.24 -5.70 -9.91
CA LEU A 150 15.16 -6.86 -10.07
C LEU A 150 14.75 -8.10 -9.25
N LYS A 151 13.86 -7.93 -8.24
CA LYS A 151 13.28 -9.04 -7.47
C LYS A 151 11.99 -9.59 -8.07
N GLY A 152 11.47 -8.99 -9.14
CA GLY A 152 10.35 -9.53 -9.90
C GLY A 152 10.70 -10.87 -10.54
N GLU A 153 9.72 -11.78 -10.66
CA GLU A 153 9.97 -13.13 -11.17
C GLU A 153 10.56 -13.13 -12.60
N VAL A 154 9.98 -12.32 -13.49
CA VAL A 154 10.46 -12.17 -14.88
C VAL A 154 11.87 -11.55 -14.92
N ALA A 155 12.10 -10.48 -14.14
CA ALA A 155 13.39 -9.80 -14.08
C ALA A 155 14.50 -10.72 -13.52
N MET A 156 14.20 -11.52 -12.49
CA MET A 156 15.17 -12.50 -11.95
C MET A 156 15.54 -13.57 -12.97
N GLN A 157 14.59 -14.08 -13.75
CA GLN A 157 14.85 -15.05 -14.82
C GLN A 157 15.68 -14.41 -15.93
N CYS A 158 15.37 -13.19 -16.32
CA CYS A 158 16.18 -12.39 -17.24
C CYS A 158 17.62 -12.22 -16.72
N GLY A 159 17.80 -11.84 -15.45
CA GLY A 159 19.09 -11.68 -14.82
C GLY A 159 19.94 -12.96 -14.84
N ARG A 160 19.31 -14.11 -14.68
CA ARG A 160 19.94 -15.45 -14.74
C ARG A 160 20.16 -15.96 -16.18
N GLY A 161 19.72 -15.22 -17.20
CA GLY A 161 19.82 -15.64 -18.61
C GLY A 161 18.83 -16.72 -19.03
N ARG A 162 17.77 -16.94 -18.26
CA ARG A 162 16.73 -17.95 -18.52
C ARG A 162 15.57 -17.33 -19.29
N MET A 163 15.83 -16.97 -20.55
CA MET A 163 14.89 -16.21 -21.36
C MET A 163 13.57 -16.96 -21.63
N ASP A 164 13.64 -18.26 -21.90
CA ASP A 164 12.43 -19.08 -22.16
C ASP A 164 11.51 -19.09 -20.91
N GLU A 165 12.07 -19.26 -19.71
CA GLU A 165 11.33 -19.21 -18.45
C GLU A 165 10.74 -17.80 -18.20
N ALA A 166 11.49 -16.73 -18.55
CA ALA A 166 11.02 -15.36 -18.41
C ALA A 166 9.82 -15.07 -19.34
N ILE A 167 9.88 -15.55 -20.59
CA ILE A 167 8.79 -15.43 -21.57
C ILE A 167 7.54 -16.21 -21.10
N GLU A 168 7.72 -17.45 -20.64
CA GLU A 168 6.61 -18.27 -20.13
C GLU A 168 5.95 -17.63 -18.91
N THR A 169 6.75 -17.14 -17.97
CA THR A 169 6.24 -16.44 -16.78
C THR A 169 5.49 -15.15 -17.15
N ALA A 170 6.05 -14.33 -18.03
CA ALA A 170 5.39 -13.10 -18.48
C ALA A 170 4.09 -13.40 -19.25
N ARG A 171 4.06 -14.47 -20.04
CA ARG A 171 2.85 -14.95 -20.72
C ARG A 171 1.76 -15.31 -19.70
N TRP A 172 2.11 -16.07 -18.67
CA TRP A 172 1.19 -16.46 -17.61
C TRP A 172 0.56 -15.24 -16.90
N TYR A 173 1.39 -14.22 -16.55
CA TYR A 173 0.87 -12.99 -15.97
C TYR A 173 -0.01 -12.21 -16.94
N SER A 174 0.34 -12.16 -18.23
CA SER A 174 -0.44 -11.45 -19.24
C SER A 174 -1.80 -12.10 -19.50
N GLU A 175 -1.89 -13.41 -19.42
CA GLU A 175 -3.14 -14.16 -19.51
C GLU A 175 -4.03 -13.95 -18.28
N LEU A 176 -3.43 -13.85 -17.09
CA LEU A 176 -4.16 -13.55 -15.86
C LEU A 176 -4.66 -12.11 -15.80
N PHE A 177 -3.88 -11.17 -16.33
CA PHE A 177 -4.20 -9.74 -16.37
C PHE A 177 -4.37 -9.23 -17.82
N PRO A 178 -5.36 -9.69 -18.58
CA PRO A 178 -5.52 -9.32 -19.99
C PRO A 178 -5.64 -7.79 -20.14
N ASN A 179 -4.75 -7.18 -20.94
CA ASN A 179 -4.61 -5.73 -21.13
C ASN A 179 -4.32 -4.94 -19.84
N ARG A 180 -3.85 -5.59 -18.79
CA ARG A 180 -3.57 -5.00 -17.47
C ARG A 180 -2.23 -5.47 -16.90
N TYR A 181 -1.36 -6.05 -17.70
CA TYR A 181 0.00 -6.45 -17.34
C TYR A 181 1.01 -5.64 -18.13
N TYR A 182 1.99 -5.09 -17.44
CA TYR A 182 3.06 -4.26 -18.01
C TYR A 182 4.42 -4.81 -17.59
N ILE A 183 5.35 -4.85 -18.52
CA ILE A 183 6.76 -5.12 -18.21
C ILE A 183 7.38 -3.83 -17.69
N GLU A 184 7.82 -3.86 -16.44
CA GLU A 184 8.42 -2.74 -15.75
C GLU A 184 9.92 -2.66 -16.04
N ILE A 185 10.40 -1.48 -16.42
CA ILE A 185 11.81 -1.16 -16.58
C ILE A 185 12.18 0.00 -15.64
N GLN A 186 13.40 -0.07 -15.07
CA GLN A 186 13.90 0.90 -14.09
C GLN A 186 15.24 1.45 -14.52
N GLU A 187 15.56 2.69 -14.09
CA GLU A 187 16.83 3.34 -14.41
C GLU A 187 17.49 3.88 -13.13
N ASN A 188 18.32 3.03 -12.53
CA ASN A 188 18.94 3.26 -11.23
C ASN A 188 20.47 3.21 -11.26
N THR A 189 21.06 3.26 -12.46
CA THR A 189 22.52 3.23 -12.72
C THR A 189 23.24 1.94 -12.28
N LEU A 190 22.51 0.89 -11.90
CA LEU A 190 23.09 -0.40 -11.59
C LEU A 190 23.42 -1.16 -12.90
N PRO A 191 24.65 -1.67 -13.08
CA PRO A 191 25.03 -2.41 -14.31
C PRO A 191 24.16 -3.64 -14.58
N GLU A 192 23.71 -4.32 -13.53
CA GLU A 192 22.78 -5.43 -13.64
C GLU A 192 21.40 -4.99 -14.14
N GLN A 193 20.94 -3.80 -13.76
CA GLN A 193 19.65 -3.26 -14.20
C GLN A 193 19.64 -3.00 -15.69
N ASP A 194 20.71 -2.41 -16.26
CA ASP A 194 20.84 -2.17 -17.69
C ASP A 194 20.79 -3.50 -18.50
N THR A 195 21.48 -4.52 -17.99
CA THR A 195 21.45 -5.84 -18.61
C THR A 195 20.06 -6.47 -18.57
N VAL A 196 19.37 -6.36 -17.44
CA VAL A 196 18.02 -6.91 -17.24
C VAL A 196 17.01 -6.14 -18.09
N ASN A 197 17.07 -4.80 -18.14
CA ASN A 197 16.19 -3.98 -18.97
C ASN A 197 16.21 -4.39 -20.44
N LYS A 198 17.39 -4.64 -21.02
CA LYS A 198 17.51 -5.09 -22.41
C LYS A 198 16.75 -6.39 -22.64
N ARG A 199 16.87 -7.35 -21.73
CA ARG A 199 16.17 -8.65 -21.80
C ARG A 199 14.68 -8.53 -21.55
N LEU A 200 14.26 -7.66 -20.61
CA LEU A 200 12.85 -7.36 -20.38
C LEU A 200 12.18 -6.74 -21.61
N ILE A 201 12.88 -5.86 -22.32
CA ILE A 201 12.43 -5.29 -23.60
C ILE A 201 12.29 -6.38 -24.67
N GLU A 202 13.19 -7.37 -24.71
CA GLU A 202 13.07 -8.53 -25.61
C GLU A 202 11.83 -9.37 -25.27
N VAL A 203 11.59 -9.67 -23.98
CA VAL A 203 10.37 -10.36 -23.51
C VAL A 203 9.12 -9.58 -23.89
N ALA A 204 9.11 -8.27 -23.67
CA ALA A 204 7.97 -7.42 -24.01
C ALA A 204 7.67 -7.43 -25.51
N LYS A 205 8.70 -7.37 -26.36
CA LYS A 205 8.56 -7.46 -27.82
C LYS A 205 8.02 -8.81 -28.28
N GLU A 206 8.57 -9.91 -27.75
CA GLU A 206 8.15 -11.27 -28.10
C GLU A 206 6.67 -11.51 -27.81
N LEU A 207 6.18 -10.98 -26.69
CA LEU A 207 4.78 -11.15 -26.25
C LEU A 207 3.87 -9.99 -26.63
N SER A 208 4.38 -8.96 -27.30
CA SER A 208 3.65 -7.70 -27.60
C SER A 208 3.06 -7.07 -26.34
N LEU A 209 3.80 -7.08 -25.23
CA LEU A 209 3.41 -6.48 -23.97
C LEU A 209 3.89 -5.03 -23.86
N PRO A 210 3.09 -4.12 -23.25
CA PRO A 210 3.51 -2.75 -23.03
C PRO A 210 4.59 -2.67 -21.94
N LEU A 211 5.54 -1.73 -22.14
CA LEU A 211 6.52 -1.34 -21.13
C LEU A 211 5.95 -0.26 -20.21
N VAL A 212 6.45 -0.19 -18.98
CA VAL A 212 6.24 0.94 -18.08
C VAL A 212 7.54 1.32 -17.37
N ALA A 213 7.83 2.62 -17.32
CA ALA A 213 8.98 3.16 -16.60
C ALA A 213 8.62 3.46 -15.15
N THR A 214 9.45 3.01 -14.21
CA THR A 214 9.36 3.37 -12.79
C THR A 214 10.74 3.66 -12.20
N ASN A 215 10.80 4.06 -10.93
CA ASN A 215 12.08 4.33 -10.26
C ASN A 215 12.23 3.63 -8.91
N ASP A 216 11.25 2.83 -8.47
CA ASP A 216 11.32 2.09 -7.18
C ASP A 216 11.77 3.00 -6.02
N CYS A 217 11.03 4.12 -5.84
CA CYS A 217 11.47 5.20 -4.96
C CYS A 217 11.41 4.79 -3.50
N HIS A 218 12.53 4.93 -2.78
CA HIS A 218 12.65 4.65 -1.33
C HIS A 218 12.99 5.89 -0.50
N ASN A 219 13.52 6.95 -1.12
CA ASN A 219 13.85 8.22 -0.49
C ASN A 219 13.30 9.40 -1.30
N LEU A 220 13.09 10.54 -0.62
CA LEU A 220 12.44 11.68 -1.25
C LEU A 220 13.37 12.41 -2.20
N ASN A 221 14.57 12.73 -1.76
CA ASN A 221 15.59 13.43 -2.54
C ASN A 221 16.85 12.57 -2.63
N ARG A 222 17.71 12.86 -3.60
CA ARG A 222 18.97 12.11 -3.80
C ARG A 222 19.87 12.12 -2.57
N GLU A 223 19.97 13.26 -1.89
CA GLU A 223 20.76 13.44 -0.67
C GLU A 223 20.25 12.64 0.54
N ASP A 224 18.99 12.17 0.51
CA ASP A 224 18.40 11.35 1.57
C ASP A 224 18.91 9.90 1.54
N ALA A 225 19.64 9.47 0.50
CA ALA A 225 20.17 8.13 0.34
C ALA A 225 20.98 7.66 1.56
N LYS A 226 21.75 8.57 2.19
CA LYS A 226 22.51 8.26 3.39
C LYS A 226 21.62 8.01 4.62
N ALA A 227 20.53 8.76 4.75
CA ALA A 227 19.55 8.54 5.83
C ALA A 227 18.82 7.23 5.62
N HIS A 228 18.50 6.89 4.37
CA HIS A 228 17.93 5.60 4.00
C HIS A 228 18.86 4.43 4.32
N GLU A 229 20.17 4.54 4.08
CA GLU A 229 21.17 3.54 4.46
C GLU A 229 21.18 3.27 5.98
N VAL A 230 21.02 4.32 6.80
CA VAL A 230 20.87 4.15 8.27
C VAL A 230 19.61 3.36 8.62
N LEU A 231 18.50 3.63 7.92
CA LEU A 231 17.24 2.90 8.12
C LEU A 231 17.39 1.40 7.81
N LEU A 232 18.09 1.06 6.71
CA LEU A 232 18.43 -0.33 6.36
C LEU A 232 19.35 -1.00 7.39
N CYS A 233 20.26 -0.25 8.00
CA CYS A 233 21.07 -0.75 9.12
C CYS A 233 20.21 -1.13 10.33
N ILE A 234 19.20 -0.32 10.67
CA ILE A 234 18.24 -0.60 11.75
C ILE A 234 17.45 -1.87 11.41
N GLN A 235 16.95 -1.99 10.17
CA GLN A 235 16.20 -3.16 9.70
C GLN A 235 16.99 -4.46 9.84
N THR A 236 18.27 -4.43 9.51
CA THR A 236 19.15 -5.61 9.48
C THR A 236 19.92 -5.87 10.78
N GLY A 237 19.73 -5.00 11.80
CA GLY A 237 20.45 -5.10 13.07
C GLY A 237 21.96 -4.86 12.95
N LYS A 238 22.38 -4.05 11.97
CA LYS A 238 23.78 -3.70 11.69
C LYS A 238 24.06 -2.24 11.95
N THR A 239 25.32 -1.84 11.90
CA THR A 239 25.77 -0.46 12.01
C THR A 239 26.38 0.00 10.69
N MET A 240 26.45 1.31 10.47
CA MET A 240 27.11 1.92 9.30
C MET A 240 28.59 1.53 9.15
N ASN A 241 29.25 1.13 10.23
CA ASN A 241 30.65 0.70 10.24
C ASN A 241 30.83 -0.78 9.91
N ASP A 242 29.75 -1.57 9.85
CA ASP A 242 29.83 -2.98 9.43
C ASP A 242 30.00 -3.04 7.90
N PRO A 243 31.10 -3.58 7.37
CA PRO A 243 31.36 -3.64 5.92
C PRO A 243 30.34 -4.51 5.17
N THR A 244 29.55 -5.31 5.90
CA THR A 244 28.52 -6.19 5.34
C THR A 244 27.10 -5.67 5.55
N HIS A 245 26.93 -4.41 5.98
CA HIS A 245 25.60 -3.84 6.13
C HIS A 245 24.92 -3.68 4.76
N MET A 246 23.60 -3.78 4.77
CA MET A 246 22.79 -3.61 3.58
C MET A 246 22.78 -2.13 3.17
N LYS A 247 23.07 -1.87 1.90
CA LYS A 247 22.93 -0.56 1.27
C LYS A 247 22.56 -0.73 -0.19
N PHE A 248 21.87 0.25 -0.74
CA PHE A 248 21.74 0.34 -2.20
C PHE A 248 23.05 0.80 -2.81
N SER A 249 23.44 0.16 -3.91
CA SER A 249 24.71 0.46 -4.58
C SER A 249 24.65 1.77 -5.39
N ALA A 250 23.46 2.39 -5.50
CA ALA A 250 23.22 3.64 -6.19
C ALA A 250 22.33 4.57 -5.37
N GLU A 251 22.47 5.88 -5.58
CA GLU A 251 21.67 6.92 -4.93
C GLU A 251 20.44 7.34 -5.76
N GLU A 252 20.03 6.50 -6.73
CA GLU A 252 19.03 6.84 -7.75
C GLU A 252 17.58 6.51 -7.37
N PHE A 253 17.36 5.92 -6.18
CA PHE A 253 16.04 5.49 -5.69
C PHE A 253 15.21 6.63 -5.07
N TYR A 254 15.40 7.86 -5.54
CA TYR A 254 14.65 9.02 -5.08
C TYR A 254 13.48 9.36 -6.02
N VAL A 255 12.59 10.21 -5.55
CA VAL A 255 11.47 10.73 -6.34
C VAL A 255 12.00 11.71 -7.38
N LYS A 256 12.31 11.22 -8.59
CA LYS A 256 12.77 11.98 -9.75
C LYS A 256 11.66 12.88 -10.28
N THR A 257 12.04 14.01 -10.89
CA THR A 257 11.12 14.86 -11.62
C THR A 257 10.64 14.17 -12.91
N PRO A 258 9.51 14.60 -13.50
CA PRO A 258 9.08 14.09 -14.81
C PRO A 258 10.14 14.24 -15.90
N ASP A 259 10.89 15.34 -15.90
CA ASP A 259 11.95 15.58 -16.87
C ASP A 259 13.14 14.63 -16.68
N GLU A 260 13.58 14.41 -15.42
CA GLU A 260 14.62 13.40 -15.12
C GLU A 260 14.20 12.01 -15.57
N MET A 261 12.91 11.64 -15.41
CA MET A 261 12.39 10.35 -15.88
C MET A 261 12.33 10.29 -17.41
N ALA A 262 11.91 11.37 -18.08
CA ALA A 262 11.91 11.43 -19.55
C ALA A 262 13.32 11.31 -20.13
N ASP A 263 14.30 11.95 -19.53
CA ASP A 263 15.71 11.88 -19.95
C ASP A 263 16.27 10.46 -19.72
N ALA A 264 16.01 9.87 -18.54
CA ALA A 264 16.50 8.54 -18.20
C ALA A 264 15.94 7.45 -19.15
N PHE A 265 14.70 7.59 -19.60
CA PHE A 265 14.03 6.65 -20.50
C PHE A 265 13.90 7.15 -21.94
N SER A 266 14.80 8.05 -22.38
CA SER A 266 14.78 8.59 -23.76
C SER A 266 14.84 7.51 -24.85
N TYR A 267 15.31 6.31 -24.51
CA TYR A 267 15.34 5.13 -25.40
C TYR A 267 13.99 4.35 -25.44
N ALA A 268 13.06 4.63 -24.53
CA ALA A 268 11.76 3.97 -24.43
C ALA A 268 10.66 4.98 -23.99
N PRO A 269 10.40 6.05 -24.73
CA PRO A 269 9.48 7.12 -24.31
C PRO A 269 8.04 6.64 -24.09
N GLU A 270 7.64 5.56 -24.76
CA GLU A 270 6.34 4.91 -24.55
C GLU A 270 6.20 4.33 -23.12
N ALA A 271 7.29 3.90 -22.50
CA ALA A 271 7.25 3.40 -21.13
C ALA A 271 6.95 4.54 -20.12
N VAL A 272 7.43 5.75 -20.40
CA VAL A 272 7.12 6.96 -19.62
C VAL A 272 5.65 7.33 -19.77
N SER A 273 5.15 7.43 -21.01
CA SER A 273 3.74 7.78 -21.27
C SER A 273 2.76 6.74 -20.76
N ASN A 274 3.12 5.46 -20.75
CA ASN A 274 2.30 4.38 -20.18
C ASN A 274 2.07 4.55 -18.68
N SER A 275 2.97 5.20 -17.92
CA SER A 275 2.74 5.49 -16.51
C SER A 275 1.51 6.40 -16.30
N VAL A 276 1.32 7.35 -17.19
CA VAL A 276 0.15 8.25 -17.19
C VAL A 276 -1.12 7.48 -17.55
N LEU A 277 -1.07 6.67 -18.62
CA LEU A 277 -2.22 5.86 -19.06
C LEU A 277 -2.68 4.89 -17.97
N ILE A 278 -1.75 4.27 -17.26
CA ILE A 278 -2.06 3.40 -16.12
C ILE A 278 -2.74 4.20 -15.01
N ALA A 279 -2.17 5.36 -14.65
CA ALA A 279 -2.75 6.21 -13.62
C ALA A 279 -4.16 6.71 -14.00
N GLU A 280 -4.41 7.02 -15.26
CA GLU A 280 -5.75 7.42 -15.76
C GLU A 280 -6.79 6.30 -15.63
N ARG A 281 -6.38 5.05 -15.82
CA ARG A 281 -7.23 3.86 -15.65
C ARG A 281 -7.62 3.61 -14.20
N CYS A 282 -6.75 3.96 -13.25
CA CYS A 282 -7.01 3.81 -11.81
C CYS A 282 -8.06 4.86 -11.38
N LYS A 283 -9.30 4.42 -11.17
CA LYS A 283 -10.46 5.26 -10.81
C LYS A 283 -11.05 4.84 -9.46
N LEU A 284 -10.18 4.54 -8.50
CA LEU A 284 -10.62 4.15 -7.16
C LEU A 284 -11.24 5.35 -6.43
N GLU A 285 -12.45 5.17 -5.93
CA GLU A 285 -13.11 6.09 -5.00
C GLU A 285 -13.43 5.35 -3.70
N LEU A 286 -12.74 5.73 -2.63
CA LEU A 286 -13.00 5.16 -1.31
C LEU A 286 -14.27 5.79 -0.72
N PRO A 287 -15.24 5.00 -0.23
CA PRO A 287 -16.50 5.50 0.34
C PRO A 287 -16.30 5.98 1.79
N LEU A 288 -15.48 7.04 1.97
CA LEU A 288 -15.10 7.55 3.30
C LEU A 288 -16.13 8.48 3.92
N ASP A 289 -17.10 8.97 3.14
CA ASP A 289 -18.12 9.93 3.58
C ASP A 289 -19.44 9.29 3.97
N LYS A 290 -19.54 7.98 3.94
CA LYS A 290 -20.80 7.25 4.09
C LYS A 290 -20.70 6.27 5.26
N GLU A 291 -21.77 6.20 6.01
CA GLU A 291 -22.12 5.23 7.04
C GLU A 291 -20.97 4.50 7.79
N TYR A 292 -21.02 4.58 9.11
CA TYR A 292 -20.15 3.78 9.97
C TYR A 292 -20.51 2.29 9.82
N TYR A 293 -19.50 1.46 9.52
CA TYR A 293 -19.63 0.00 9.53
C TYR A 293 -19.35 -0.51 10.94
N PHE A 294 -20.37 -0.65 11.74
CA PHE A 294 -20.22 -1.24 13.07
C PHE A 294 -20.16 -2.76 13.03
N PRO A 295 -19.52 -3.41 14.02
CA PRO A 295 -19.63 -4.84 14.18
C PRO A 295 -21.10 -5.26 14.23
N HIS A 296 -21.47 -6.20 13.38
CA HIS A 296 -22.83 -6.73 13.38
C HIS A 296 -22.90 -7.92 14.34
N PHE A 297 -23.75 -7.82 15.31
CA PHE A 297 -24.20 -8.95 16.11
C PHE A 297 -25.70 -8.83 16.35
N GLU A 298 -26.38 -9.96 16.51
CA GLU A 298 -27.81 -9.96 16.74
C GLU A 298 -28.08 -10.01 18.26
N PRO A 299 -28.86 -9.07 18.80
CA PRO A 299 -29.29 -9.14 20.19
C PRO A 299 -30.21 -10.36 20.38
N PRO A 300 -30.34 -10.90 21.61
CA PRO A 300 -31.29 -11.96 21.92
C PRO A 300 -32.71 -11.62 21.45
N GLN A 301 -33.48 -12.66 21.12
CA GLN A 301 -34.83 -12.49 20.58
C GLN A 301 -35.71 -11.60 21.49
N GLY A 302 -36.31 -10.59 20.90
CA GLY A 302 -37.19 -9.61 21.60
C GLY A 302 -36.47 -8.45 22.26
N LYS A 303 -35.12 -8.30 22.05
CA LYS A 303 -34.33 -7.16 22.55
C LYS A 303 -33.73 -6.37 21.43
N THR A 304 -33.54 -5.09 21.69
CA THR A 304 -32.71 -4.22 20.84
C THR A 304 -31.29 -4.06 21.39
N HIS A 305 -30.38 -3.50 20.63
CA HIS A 305 -29.04 -3.13 21.12
C HIS A 305 -29.14 -2.11 22.28
N ASP A 306 -30.10 -1.18 22.23
CA ASP A 306 -30.36 -0.21 23.29
C ASP A 306 -30.76 -0.90 24.59
N ASP A 307 -31.66 -1.91 24.52
CA ASP A 307 -32.06 -2.68 25.68
C ASP A 307 -30.91 -3.41 26.31
N MET A 308 -30.09 -4.10 25.46
CA MET A 308 -28.91 -4.83 25.95
C MET A 308 -27.88 -3.90 26.61
N LEU A 309 -27.58 -2.75 25.98
CA LEU A 309 -26.63 -1.80 26.54
C LEU A 309 -27.12 -1.28 27.89
N SER A 310 -28.41 -0.91 27.99
CA SER A 310 -28.99 -0.39 29.20
C SER A 310 -28.99 -1.41 30.34
N GLU A 311 -29.36 -2.66 30.05
CA GLU A 311 -29.35 -3.75 31.03
C GLU A 311 -27.95 -4.07 31.54
N GLN A 312 -26.98 -4.22 30.62
CA GLN A 312 -25.60 -4.55 30.99
C GLN A 312 -24.93 -3.39 31.77
N ALA A 313 -25.16 -2.15 31.38
CA ALA A 313 -24.60 -0.99 32.04
C ALA A 313 -25.21 -0.82 33.44
N ALA A 314 -26.54 -1.03 33.61
CA ALA A 314 -27.19 -1.00 34.92
C ALA A 314 -26.69 -2.13 35.85
N ALA A 315 -26.53 -3.35 35.31
CA ALA A 315 -25.95 -4.46 36.04
C ALA A 315 -24.50 -4.17 36.48
N GLY A 316 -23.67 -3.67 35.56
CA GLY A 316 -22.27 -3.30 35.85
C GLY A 316 -22.18 -2.15 36.88
N LEU A 317 -23.08 -1.16 36.85
CA LEU A 317 -23.10 -0.12 37.86
C LEU A 317 -23.44 -0.70 39.24
N LYS A 318 -24.43 -1.61 39.32
CA LYS A 318 -24.79 -2.27 40.58
C LYS A 318 -23.60 -3.04 41.18
N GLU A 319 -22.84 -3.75 40.37
CA GLU A 319 -21.63 -4.46 40.84
C GLU A 319 -20.57 -3.46 41.33
N ARG A 320 -20.35 -2.38 40.61
CA ARG A 320 -19.37 -1.34 40.98
C ARG A 320 -19.74 -0.60 42.25
N LEU A 321 -21.02 -0.35 42.48
CA LEU A 321 -21.51 0.31 43.71
C LEU A 321 -21.14 -0.49 44.96
N VAL A 322 -21.11 -1.84 44.91
CA VAL A 322 -20.65 -2.66 46.03
C VAL A 322 -19.20 -2.32 46.43
N THR A 323 -18.32 -2.16 45.45
CA THR A 323 -16.92 -1.79 45.69
C THR A 323 -16.79 -0.33 46.14
N ILE A 324 -17.63 0.56 45.60
CA ILE A 324 -17.63 1.98 45.95
C ILE A 324 -18.10 2.15 47.40
N HIS A 325 -19.17 1.48 47.82
CA HIS A 325 -19.65 1.49 49.22
C HIS A 325 -18.61 0.95 50.20
N ALA A 326 -17.90 -0.13 49.81
CA ALA A 326 -16.80 -0.66 50.64
C ALA A 326 -15.66 0.37 50.83
N LYS A 327 -15.39 1.19 49.82
CA LYS A 327 -14.37 2.25 49.86
C LYS A 327 -14.83 3.53 50.55
N TYR A 328 -16.13 3.83 50.42
CA TYR A 328 -16.75 5.05 50.96
C TYR A 328 -18.01 4.66 51.79
N PRO A 329 -17.82 4.17 53.06
CA PRO A 329 -18.91 3.62 53.86
C PRO A 329 -19.97 4.68 54.23
N ASP A 330 -19.60 5.96 54.25
CA ASP A 330 -20.47 7.08 54.60
C ASP A 330 -21.15 7.73 53.36
N MET A 331 -21.12 7.05 52.20
CA MET A 331 -21.76 7.55 50.99
C MET A 331 -23.27 7.72 51.20
N THR A 332 -23.79 8.92 50.91
CA THR A 332 -25.24 9.20 51.04
C THR A 332 -26.02 8.68 49.84
N ALA A 333 -27.34 8.51 50.00
CA ALA A 333 -28.24 8.11 48.93
C ALA A 333 -28.23 9.13 47.76
N GLU A 334 -28.01 10.41 48.04
CA GLU A 334 -27.87 11.44 47.00
C GLU A 334 -26.60 11.27 46.19
N GLN A 335 -25.49 10.87 46.84
CA GLN A 335 -24.23 10.59 46.17
C GLN A 335 -24.33 9.32 45.32
N GLU A 336 -25.06 8.29 45.78
CA GLU A 336 -25.35 7.09 44.97
C GLU A 336 -26.24 7.44 43.77
N GLN A 337 -27.28 8.26 43.98
CA GLN A 337 -28.16 8.69 42.89
C GLN A 337 -27.39 9.42 41.78
N ALA A 338 -26.35 10.18 42.11
CA ALA A 338 -25.54 10.87 41.14
C ALA A 338 -24.84 9.89 40.16
N TYR A 339 -24.50 8.65 40.56
CA TYR A 339 -24.00 7.63 39.67
C TYR A 339 -25.06 7.13 38.68
N HIS A 340 -26.30 6.95 39.16
CA HIS A 340 -27.41 6.53 38.31
C HIS A 340 -27.77 7.63 37.29
N ASP A 341 -27.80 8.88 37.73
CA ASP A 341 -28.08 10.03 36.87
C ASP A 341 -27.01 10.18 35.80
N ARG A 342 -25.73 9.99 36.17
CA ARG A 342 -24.63 10.01 35.22
C ARG A 342 -24.74 8.88 34.20
N LEU A 343 -25.07 7.67 34.65
CA LEU A 343 -25.27 6.53 33.74
C LEU A 343 -26.36 6.82 32.72
N GLN A 344 -27.48 7.43 33.17
CA GLN A 344 -28.58 7.78 32.27
C GLN A 344 -28.13 8.79 31.19
N ILE A 345 -27.36 9.83 31.59
CA ILE A 345 -26.82 10.83 30.66
C ILE A 345 -25.93 10.17 29.60
N GLU A 346 -25.05 9.24 30.00
CA GLU A 346 -24.16 8.52 29.07
C GLU A 346 -24.95 7.62 28.10
N LEU A 347 -25.94 6.87 28.60
CA LEU A 347 -26.80 6.02 27.77
C LEU A 347 -27.61 6.85 26.76
N ASP A 348 -28.15 7.98 27.17
CA ASP A 348 -28.89 8.85 26.25
C ASP A 348 -28.00 9.47 25.19
N CYS A 349 -26.78 9.85 25.55
CA CYS A 349 -25.77 10.30 24.59
C CYS A 349 -25.46 9.23 23.55
N ILE A 350 -25.18 7.99 23.98
CA ILE A 350 -24.85 6.86 23.08
C ILE A 350 -26.03 6.54 22.15
N ARG A 351 -27.27 6.58 22.67
CA ARG A 351 -28.49 6.42 21.87
C ARG A 351 -28.66 7.50 20.82
N GLN A 352 -28.49 8.77 21.24
CA GLN A 352 -28.61 9.92 20.35
C GLN A 352 -27.60 9.85 19.22
N MET A 353 -26.38 9.37 19.50
CA MET A 353 -25.33 9.16 18.51
C MET A 353 -25.52 7.90 17.64
N LYS A 354 -26.50 7.05 17.97
CA LYS A 354 -26.77 5.77 17.31
C LYS A 354 -25.60 4.76 17.41
N PHE A 355 -24.92 4.72 18.56
CA PHE A 355 -23.76 3.86 18.83
C PHE A 355 -23.96 2.72 19.84
N PRO A 356 -25.18 2.23 20.14
CA PRO A 356 -25.36 1.15 21.12
C PRO A 356 -24.63 -0.12 20.73
N ALA A 357 -24.71 -0.54 19.46
CA ALA A 357 -24.03 -1.74 18.95
C ALA A 357 -22.49 -1.62 18.97
N TYR A 358 -21.94 -0.41 18.91
CA TYR A 358 -20.50 -0.19 19.03
C TYR A 358 -20.02 -0.24 20.49
N SER A 359 -20.90 0.15 21.43
CA SER A 359 -20.58 0.24 22.87
C SER A 359 -20.69 -1.12 23.59
N LEU A 360 -21.43 -2.07 23.01
CA LEU A 360 -21.57 -3.46 23.45
C LEU A 360 -20.37 -4.31 23.01
#